data_1739529e38304885a4bdf83fd4ed4379
#
_entry.id   1739529e38304885a4bdf83fd4ed4379
#
_cell.length_a   1.000
_cell.length_b   1.000
_cell.length_c   1.000
_cell.angle_alpha   90.00
_cell.angle_beta   90.00
_cell.angle_gamma   90.00
#
_symmetry.space_group_name_H-M   'P 1'
#
loop_
_entity.id
_entity.type
_entity.pdbx_description
1 polymer ?
#
loop_
_entity_poly.entity_id
_entity_poly.type
_entity_poly.pdbx_seq_one_letter_code
_entity_poly.pdbx_strand_id
1 'polypeptide(L)'
;MKSNIIKFFFSVVMLLAFVACDEWTETESLDIHRPTLEEQNPELYAQYMQALRDYKARDHKVVFAEIDNPSTAPSQRSEHIKTLPDSVDYIVLKNPADVHPTLVAEMSLVREKGTRVIYTIDYDALETRWAQILEEEENNRSEEPETPEIPDESDGDEGEEPQPDPAVVLEQRFLDFCREQTALQLAYCDRYGFDGVIVACTGKNYSGMADDAQIRYITRQETFLDTINAWYETHADRSLFFCGKPQYWVDKGFLAQCDYIILPAIDAQSVSELSLVLVQALVAEVPTDRFVIQVSTVSVTDPTDETGYFLGMDEDGKSRLRAVKAAAQWTLAASDGSKAGLFIADAQNDYFNISMVYRNIREAISIMNPAPKNR
;
A
#
# COMPACT_ATOMS: atom_id res chain seq x y z
N MET A 1 45.69 -70.81 27.65
CA MET A 1 45.53 -70.38 26.22
C MET A 1 44.09 -70.26 25.74
N LYS A 2 43.15 -71.13 26.15
CA LYS A 2 41.74 -71.04 25.70
C LYS A 2 40.97 -69.73 26.11
N SER A 3 41.29 -69.19 27.32
CA SER A 3 40.62 -67.99 27.85
C SER A 3 40.95 -66.70 27.07
N ASN A 4 42.15 -66.57 26.53
CA ASN A 4 42.57 -65.35 25.81
C ASN A 4 42.04 -65.33 24.36
N ILE A 5 41.77 -66.47 23.76
CA ILE A 5 41.18 -66.58 22.42
C ILE A 5 39.73 -66.20 22.47
N ILE A 6 38.98 -66.56 23.50
CA ILE A 6 37.57 -66.20 23.69
C ILE A 6 37.40 -64.66 23.89
N LYS A 7 38.30 -64.05 24.68
CA LYS A 7 38.32 -62.63 24.92
C LYS A 7 38.65 -61.83 23.62
N PHE A 8 39.56 -62.34 22.82
CA PHE A 8 39.92 -61.78 21.54
C PHE A 8 38.74 -61.84 20.53
N PHE A 9 38.06 -62.97 20.45
CA PHE A 9 36.89 -63.17 19.60
C PHE A 9 35.72 -62.31 20.03
N PHE A 10 35.48 -62.09 21.33
CA PHE A 10 34.43 -61.21 21.84
C PHE A 10 34.73 -59.72 21.53
N SER A 11 36.04 -59.38 21.61
CA SER A 11 36.49 -58.01 21.28
C SER A 11 36.34 -57.66 19.77
N VAL A 12 36.63 -58.64 18.90
CA VAL A 12 36.49 -58.50 17.44
C VAL A 12 35.01 -58.43 17.00
N VAL A 13 34.15 -59.26 17.64
CA VAL A 13 32.69 -59.22 17.37
C VAL A 13 32.07 -57.92 17.88
N MET A 14 32.57 -57.36 19.00
CA MET A 14 32.10 -56.07 19.51
C MET A 14 32.55 -54.87 18.64
N LEU A 15 33.75 -54.96 18.00
CA LEU A 15 34.21 -53.92 17.07
C LEU A 15 33.44 -53.98 15.74
N LEU A 16 33.02 -55.15 15.28
CA LEU A 16 32.22 -55.28 14.04
C LEU A 16 30.77 -54.83 14.22
N ALA A 17 30.24 -54.74 15.45
CA ALA A 17 28.90 -54.24 15.73
C ALA A 17 28.80 -52.69 15.65
N PHE A 18 29.92 -51.96 15.70
CA PHE A 18 29.92 -50.49 15.58
C PHE A 18 30.04 -49.98 14.13
N VAL A 19 30.33 -50.83 13.14
CA VAL A 19 30.46 -50.42 11.73
C VAL A 19 29.16 -50.65 10.97
N ALA A 20 28.16 -51.29 11.56
CA ALA A 20 26.88 -51.61 10.89
C ALA A 20 25.76 -50.58 11.14
N CYS A 21 26.04 -49.46 11.80
CA CYS A 21 25.01 -48.45 12.11
C CYS A 21 25.18 -47.10 11.39
N ASP A 22 26.08 -47.02 10.41
CA ASP A 22 26.34 -45.71 9.74
C ASP A 22 25.48 -45.45 8.51
N GLU A 23 24.66 -46.40 8.08
CA GLU A 23 23.78 -46.26 6.92
C GLU A 23 22.29 -45.98 7.27
N TRP A 24 21.94 -45.80 8.55
CA TRP A 24 20.53 -45.61 8.97
C TRP A 24 20.18 -44.21 9.44
N THR A 25 21.04 -43.21 9.24
CA THR A 25 20.80 -41.82 9.65
C THR A 25 20.98 -40.79 8.53
N GLU A 26 21.09 -41.18 7.28
CA GLU A 26 20.75 -40.25 6.23
C GLU A 26 19.23 -40.18 6.15
N THR A 27 18.68 -39.19 6.83
CA THR A 27 17.34 -38.72 6.48
C THR A 27 17.40 -38.23 5.05
N GLU A 28 17.12 -39.15 4.09
CA GLU A 28 16.75 -38.72 2.77
C GLU A 28 15.57 -37.72 2.96
N SER A 29 15.83 -36.45 2.70
CA SER A 29 14.77 -35.48 2.62
C SER A 29 13.93 -35.93 1.43
N LEU A 30 12.87 -36.71 1.70
CA LEU A 30 11.87 -36.99 0.70
C LEU A 30 11.32 -35.62 0.31
N ASP A 31 11.74 -35.16 -0.84
CA ASP A 31 11.14 -33.99 -1.49
C ASP A 31 9.70 -34.36 -1.83
N ILE A 32 8.81 -34.17 -0.85
CA ILE A 32 7.39 -34.47 -1.03
C ILE A 32 6.85 -33.39 -1.93
N HIS A 33 7.02 -33.60 -3.23
CA HIS A 33 6.37 -32.77 -4.25
C HIS A 33 4.85 -32.87 -4.03
N ARG A 34 4.26 -31.78 -3.53
CA ARG A 34 2.82 -31.63 -3.47
C ARG A 34 2.37 -30.98 -4.77
N PRO A 35 1.71 -31.71 -5.66
CA PRO A 35 1.30 -31.14 -6.93
C PRO A 35 0.39 -29.94 -6.71
N THR A 36 0.63 -28.86 -7.44
CA THR A 36 -0.21 -27.65 -7.47
C THR A 36 -1.58 -27.97 -8.03
N LEU A 37 -2.56 -27.06 -7.87
CA LEU A 37 -3.88 -27.23 -8.50
C LEU A 37 -3.78 -27.32 -10.02
N GLU A 38 -2.85 -26.58 -10.62
CA GLU A 38 -2.57 -26.58 -12.04
C GLU A 38 -2.06 -27.94 -12.51
N GLU A 39 -1.10 -28.53 -11.78
CA GLU A 39 -0.56 -29.87 -12.09
C GLU A 39 -1.60 -30.98 -11.90
N GLN A 40 -2.52 -30.84 -10.92
CA GLN A 40 -3.57 -31.82 -10.68
C GLN A 40 -4.65 -31.82 -11.76
N ASN A 41 -5.05 -30.65 -12.25
CA ASN A 41 -6.06 -30.48 -13.28
C ASN A 41 -5.84 -29.20 -14.07
N PRO A 42 -4.95 -29.22 -15.09
CA PRO A 42 -4.58 -28.03 -15.86
C PRO A 42 -5.76 -27.37 -16.57
N GLU A 43 -6.71 -28.17 -17.07
CA GLU A 43 -7.88 -27.64 -17.78
C GLU A 43 -8.83 -26.88 -16.83
N LEU A 44 -9.14 -27.47 -15.68
CA LEU A 44 -9.99 -26.81 -14.68
C LEU A 44 -9.31 -25.56 -14.11
N TYR A 45 -7.98 -25.61 -13.92
CA TYR A 45 -7.20 -24.45 -13.49
C TYR A 45 -7.26 -23.32 -14.52
N ALA A 46 -7.10 -23.61 -15.80
CA ALA A 46 -7.21 -22.61 -16.86
C ALA A 46 -8.62 -22.00 -16.93
N GLN A 47 -9.67 -22.79 -16.76
CA GLN A 47 -11.07 -22.30 -16.68
C GLN A 47 -11.26 -21.38 -15.46
N TYR A 48 -10.72 -21.76 -14.31
CA TYR A 48 -10.77 -20.94 -13.10
C TYR A 48 -10.07 -19.58 -13.29
N MET A 49 -8.86 -19.58 -13.86
CA MET A 49 -8.11 -18.35 -14.14
C MET A 49 -8.84 -17.45 -15.14
N GLN A 50 -9.49 -18.04 -16.16
CA GLN A 50 -10.31 -17.27 -17.09
C GLN A 50 -11.54 -16.66 -16.38
N ALA A 51 -12.22 -17.44 -15.54
CA ALA A 51 -13.39 -16.96 -14.77
C ALA A 51 -13.03 -15.81 -13.83
N LEU A 52 -11.82 -15.80 -13.23
CA LEU A 52 -11.33 -14.67 -12.41
C LEU A 52 -11.13 -13.41 -13.25
N ARG A 53 -10.49 -13.53 -14.41
CA ARG A 53 -10.31 -12.39 -15.33
C ARG A 53 -11.66 -11.84 -15.83
N ASP A 54 -12.58 -12.72 -16.18
CA ASP A 54 -13.94 -12.34 -16.60
C ASP A 54 -14.72 -11.68 -15.48
N TYR A 55 -14.55 -12.13 -14.22
CA TYR A 55 -15.14 -11.49 -13.05
C TYR A 55 -14.62 -10.06 -12.90
N LYS A 56 -13.30 -9.85 -12.97
CA LYS A 56 -12.68 -8.52 -12.81
C LYS A 56 -12.95 -7.58 -13.99
N ALA A 57 -13.24 -8.12 -15.17
CA ALA A 57 -13.60 -7.33 -16.35
C ALA A 57 -15.07 -6.87 -16.35
N ARG A 58 -15.93 -7.47 -15.50
CA ARG A 58 -17.35 -7.10 -15.38
C ARG A 58 -17.53 -5.98 -14.36
N ASP A 59 -18.67 -5.29 -14.45
CA ASP A 59 -19.10 -4.36 -13.41
C ASP A 59 -19.32 -5.11 -12.08
N HIS A 60 -18.58 -4.69 -11.05
CA HIS A 60 -18.63 -5.23 -9.70
C HIS A 60 -18.08 -4.20 -8.71
N LYS A 61 -18.24 -4.44 -7.40
CA LYS A 61 -17.63 -3.60 -6.38
C LYS A 61 -16.15 -3.97 -6.23
N VAL A 62 -15.26 -3.04 -6.60
CA VAL A 62 -13.81 -3.28 -6.59
C VAL A 62 -13.24 -3.35 -5.18
N VAL A 63 -12.18 -4.13 -5.01
CA VAL A 63 -11.48 -4.29 -3.74
C VAL A 63 -9.99 -3.98 -3.91
N PHE A 64 -9.53 -3.01 -3.14
CA PHE A 64 -8.13 -2.70 -2.94
C PHE A 64 -7.67 -3.34 -1.64
N ALA A 65 -6.52 -3.97 -1.64
CA ALA A 65 -5.87 -4.52 -0.44
C ALA A 65 -4.46 -3.94 -0.32
N GLU A 66 -4.25 -3.11 0.68
CA GLU A 66 -2.95 -2.54 0.97
C GLU A 66 -2.18 -3.43 1.94
N ILE A 67 -0.91 -3.66 1.66
CA ILE A 67 -0.01 -4.44 2.51
C ILE A 67 1.30 -3.70 2.77
N ASP A 68 1.79 -3.87 3.99
CA ASP A 68 3.11 -3.42 4.40
C ASP A 68 4.15 -4.44 3.93
N ASN A 69 4.74 -4.20 2.76
CA ASN A 69 5.70 -5.10 2.16
C ASN A 69 7.10 -4.88 2.74
N PRO A 70 7.81 -5.96 3.15
CA PRO A 70 9.16 -5.84 3.65
C PRO A 70 10.15 -5.50 2.53
N SER A 71 11.22 -4.77 2.87
CA SER A 71 12.37 -4.55 1.99
C SER A 71 13.27 -5.78 1.86
N THR A 72 13.17 -6.71 2.82
CA THR A 72 13.89 -7.99 2.83
C THR A 72 13.04 -9.11 2.23
N ALA A 73 13.63 -10.30 2.09
CA ALA A 73 12.86 -11.47 1.65
C ALA A 73 11.68 -11.72 2.58
N PRO A 74 10.45 -11.91 2.03
CA PRO A 74 9.29 -12.25 2.85
C PRO A 74 9.56 -13.47 3.72
N SER A 75 9.37 -13.30 5.03
CA SER A 75 9.63 -14.32 6.04
C SER A 75 8.37 -15.06 6.47
N GLN A 76 7.22 -14.42 6.32
CA GLN A 76 5.91 -14.92 6.70
C GLN A 76 4.97 -14.96 5.49
N ARG A 77 3.98 -15.85 5.55
CA ARG A 77 2.99 -15.98 4.47
C ARG A 77 2.15 -14.72 4.27
N SER A 78 1.90 -13.97 5.32
CA SER A 78 1.18 -12.68 5.28
C SER A 78 1.89 -11.58 4.48
N GLU A 79 3.21 -11.72 4.27
CA GLU A 79 4.04 -10.79 3.52
C GLU A 79 4.06 -11.11 2.00
N HIS A 80 3.48 -12.24 1.59
CA HIS A 80 3.40 -12.66 0.20
C HIS A 80 2.11 -12.19 -0.46
N ILE A 81 2.21 -11.39 -1.51
CA ILE A 81 1.04 -10.83 -2.23
C ILE A 81 0.17 -11.91 -2.91
N LYS A 82 0.78 -13.01 -3.32
CA LYS A 82 0.06 -14.16 -3.92
C LYS A 82 -0.89 -14.88 -2.96
N THR A 83 -0.79 -14.62 -1.64
CA THR A 83 -1.65 -15.25 -0.63
C THR A 83 -2.97 -14.52 -0.41
N LEU A 84 -3.09 -13.28 -0.91
CA LEU A 84 -4.32 -12.50 -0.87
C LEU A 84 -5.44 -13.24 -1.62
N PRO A 85 -6.72 -12.99 -1.26
CA PRO A 85 -7.85 -13.58 -1.98
C PRO A 85 -7.82 -13.25 -3.47
N ASP A 86 -8.06 -14.24 -4.31
CA ASP A 86 -7.98 -14.11 -5.78
C ASP A 86 -8.95 -13.07 -6.36
N SER A 87 -10.02 -12.73 -5.63
CA SER A 87 -11.01 -11.72 -6.01
C SER A 87 -10.61 -10.28 -5.64
N VAL A 88 -9.41 -10.05 -5.11
CA VAL A 88 -8.86 -8.70 -4.92
C VAL A 88 -8.47 -8.14 -6.28
N ASP A 89 -8.89 -6.91 -6.58
CA ASP A 89 -8.65 -6.25 -7.87
C ASP A 89 -7.31 -5.52 -7.89
N TYR A 90 -7.00 -4.81 -6.82
CA TYR A 90 -5.79 -4.02 -6.69
C TYR A 90 -5.04 -4.35 -5.40
N ILE A 91 -3.76 -4.64 -5.52
CA ILE A 91 -2.84 -4.79 -4.38
C ILE A 91 -2.00 -3.52 -4.31
N VAL A 92 -2.00 -2.88 -3.16
CA VAL A 92 -1.24 -1.64 -2.91
C VAL A 92 -0.04 -1.97 -2.05
N LEU A 93 1.18 -1.69 -2.53
CA LEU A 93 2.40 -1.85 -1.77
C LEU A 93 2.75 -0.54 -1.06
N LYS A 94 2.89 -0.57 0.28
CA LYS A 94 3.24 0.60 1.09
C LYS A 94 4.67 1.09 0.85
N ASN A 95 5.60 0.16 0.60
CA ASN A 95 7.03 0.47 0.44
C ASN A 95 7.48 0.25 -1.01
N PRO A 96 7.15 1.16 -1.95
CA PRO A 96 7.46 1.01 -3.36
C PRO A 96 8.93 1.24 -3.72
N ALA A 97 9.69 1.92 -2.85
CA ALA A 97 11.08 2.27 -3.11
C ALA A 97 12.02 1.06 -3.12
N ASP A 98 11.70 0.04 -2.33
CA ASP A 98 12.52 -1.17 -2.14
C ASP A 98 11.65 -2.42 -2.13
N VAL A 99 11.27 -2.89 -3.32
CA VAL A 99 10.47 -4.10 -3.50
C VAL A 99 11.40 -5.30 -3.71
N HIS A 100 11.35 -6.25 -2.77
CA HIS A 100 12.19 -7.46 -2.85
C HIS A 100 11.88 -8.27 -4.12
N PRO A 101 12.89 -8.87 -4.81
CA PRO A 101 12.70 -9.63 -6.07
C PRO A 101 11.66 -10.75 -5.98
N THR A 102 11.47 -11.37 -4.82
CA THR A 102 10.41 -12.36 -4.60
C THR A 102 9.02 -11.76 -4.83
N LEU A 103 8.76 -10.54 -4.32
CA LEU A 103 7.48 -9.85 -4.50
C LEU A 103 7.31 -9.41 -5.96
N VAL A 104 8.38 -8.94 -6.60
CA VAL A 104 8.34 -8.61 -8.05
C VAL A 104 7.95 -9.83 -8.88
N ALA A 105 8.49 -11.00 -8.57
CA ALA A 105 8.09 -12.24 -9.24
C ALA A 105 6.61 -12.60 -8.97
N GLU A 106 6.13 -12.38 -7.75
CA GLU A 106 4.73 -12.62 -7.39
C GLU A 106 3.75 -11.64 -8.05
N MET A 107 4.18 -10.41 -8.41
CA MET A 107 3.36 -9.47 -9.19
C MET A 107 2.93 -10.09 -10.53
N SER A 108 3.81 -10.86 -11.18
CA SER A 108 3.45 -11.57 -12.43
C SER A 108 2.38 -12.63 -12.18
N LEU A 109 2.49 -13.39 -11.08
CA LEU A 109 1.52 -14.44 -10.73
C LEU A 109 0.12 -13.88 -10.40
N VAL A 110 0.05 -12.72 -9.71
CA VAL A 110 -1.26 -12.13 -9.42
C VAL A 110 -1.89 -11.48 -10.64
N ARG A 111 -1.09 -10.98 -11.59
CA ARG A 111 -1.58 -10.47 -12.89
C ARG A 111 -2.23 -11.54 -13.75
N GLU A 112 -1.77 -12.78 -13.70
CA GLU A 112 -2.42 -13.89 -14.38
C GLU A 112 -3.88 -14.06 -13.95
N LYS A 113 -4.21 -13.69 -12.70
CA LYS A 113 -5.56 -13.67 -12.13
C LYS A 113 -6.34 -12.39 -12.46
N GLY A 114 -5.74 -11.43 -13.18
CA GLY A 114 -6.31 -10.12 -13.46
C GLY A 114 -6.18 -9.11 -12.30
N THR A 115 -5.41 -9.42 -11.26
CA THR A 115 -5.10 -8.47 -10.16
C THR A 115 -4.00 -7.51 -10.61
N ARG A 116 -4.12 -6.23 -10.31
CA ARG A 116 -3.12 -5.20 -10.58
C ARG A 116 -2.37 -4.84 -9.31
N VAL A 117 -1.08 -4.53 -9.43
CA VAL A 117 -0.23 -4.12 -8.30
C VAL A 117 0.18 -2.66 -8.49
N ILE A 118 -0.13 -1.85 -7.51
CA ILE A 118 0.01 -0.39 -7.55
C ILE A 118 0.66 0.11 -6.25
N TYR A 119 0.97 1.40 -6.18
CA TYR A 119 1.51 2.05 -4.98
C TYR A 119 1.04 3.49 -4.88
N THR A 120 1.33 4.15 -3.73
CA THR A 120 0.90 5.51 -3.45
C THR A 120 2.06 6.48 -3.56
N ILE A 121 1.82 7.64 -4.21
CA ILE A 121 2.64 8.84 -4.19
C ILE A 121 1.88 9.87 -3.36
N ASP A 122 2.43 10.26 -2.21
CA ASP A 122 1.74 11.05 -1.21
C ASP A 122 2.36 12.45 -1.10
N TYR A 123 1.56 13.46 -1.46
CA TYR A 123 1.93 14.87 -1.38
C TYR A 123 2.15 15.32 0.09
N ASP A 124 1.32 14.87 1.02
CA ASP A 124 1.46 15.26 2.43
C ASP A 124 2.75 14.69 3.03
N ALA A 125 3.18 13.51 2.57
CA ALA A 125 4.47 12.92 2.95
C ALA A 125 5.65 13.73 2.39
N LEU A 126 5.54 14.31 1.19
CA LEU A 126 6.56 15.22 0.63
C LEU A 126 6.68 16.50 1.45
N GLU A 127 5.56 17.13 1.83
CA GLU A 127 5.57 18.30 2.70
C GLU A 127 6.21 17.98 4.08
N THR A 128 5.88 16.82 4.63
CA THR A 128 6.45 16.35 5.91
C THR A 128 7.98 16.14 5.80
N ARG A 129 8.43 15.49 4.73
CA ARG A 129 9.88 15.27 4.52
C ARG A 129 10.63 16.60 4.32
N TRP A 130 10.03 17.54 3.60
CA TRP A 130 10.60 18.88 3.45
C TRP A 130 10.77 19.59 4.80
N ALA A 131 9.77 19.55 5.65
CA ALA A 131 9.86 20.13 6.99
C ALA A 131 10.99 19.50 7.82
N GLN A 132 11.19 18.18 7.74
CA GLN A 132 12.31 17.48 8.38
C GLN A 132 13.68 17.96 7.84
N ILE A 133 13.80 18.13 6.52
CA ILE A 133 15.04 18.63 5.91
C ILE A 133 15.40 20.02 6.47
N LEU A 134 14.42 20.91 6.59
CA LEU A 134 14.66 22.24 7.14
C LEU A 134 15.07 22.19 8.62
N GLU A 135 14.45 21.31 9.39
CA GLU A 135 14.82 21.09 10.80
C GLU A 135 16.25 20.54 10.93
N GLU A 136 16.62 19.56 10.08
CA GLU A 136 17.98 19.01 10.02
C GLU A 136 19.03 20.10 9.66
N GLU A 137 18.71 20.98 8.69
CA GLU A 137 19.57 22.10 8.28
C GLU A 137 19.76 23.13 9.41
N GLU A 138 18.70 23.46 10.15
CA GLU A 138 18.74 24.39 11.27
C GLU A 138 19.56 23.83 12.44
N ASN A 139 19.39 22.54 12.77
CA ASN A 139 20.17 21.87 13.80
C ASN A 139 21.66 21.83 13.45
N ASN A 140 22.02 21.50 12.21
CA ASN A 140 23.41 21.47 11.76
C ASN A 140 24.06 22.87 11.80
N ARG A 141 23.29 23.93 11.48
CA ARG A 141 23.79 25.32 11.55
C ARG A 141 24.05 25.76 12.99
N SER A 142 23.23 25.31 13.95
CA SER A 142 23.41 25.67 15.37
C SER A 142 24.58 24.91 16.03
N GLU A 143 25.07 23.82 15.42
CA GLU A 143 26.23 23.06 15.91
C GLU A 143 27.59 23.58 15.33
N GLU A 144 27.56 24.39 14.26
CA GLU A 144 28.78 25.02 13.75
C GLU A 144 29.25 26.13 14.71
N PRO A 145 30.50 26.10 15.22
CA PRO A 145 31.02 27.17 16.08
C PRO A 145 31.06 28.48 15.29
N GLU A 146 30.45 29.52 15.85
CA GLU A 146 30.54 30.87 15.29
C GLU A 146 32.01 31.20 14.96
N THR A 147 32.37 31.21 13.69
CA THR A 147 33.65 31.72 13.25
C THR A 147 33.62 33.25 13.46
N PRO A 148 34.53 33.84 14.25
CA PRO A 148 34.47 35.28 14.48
C PRO A 148 34.55 36.01 13.14
N GLU A 149 33.53 36.81 12.84
CA GLU A 149 33.55 37.71 11.68
C GLU A 149 34.80 38.62 11.81
N ILE A 150 35.76 38.43 10.92
CA ILE A 150 36.85 39.41 10.74
C ILE A 150 36.21 40.58 10.02
N PRO A 151 36.21 41.81 10.59
CA PRO A 151 35.65 42.95 9.89
C PRO A 151 36.46 43.18 8.60
N ASP A 152 35.80 42.99 7.47
CA ASP A 152 36.39 43.30 6.16
C ASP A 152 36.32 44.84 5.97
N GLU A 153 37.44 45.54 6.21
CA GLU A 153 37.58 46.96 5.88
C GLU A 153 37.81 47.10 4.36
N SER A 154 36.88 46.70 3.53
CA SER A 154 36.88 47.05 2.11
C SER A 154 35.73 47.99 1.81
N ASP A 155 36.03 49.30 1.90
CA ASP A 155 35.22 50.39 1.32
C ASP A 155 35.24 50.25 -0.22
N GLY A 156 34.34 49.47 -0.77
CA GLY A 156 34.08 49.33 -2.21
C GLY A 156 32.58 49.38 -2.44
N ASP A 157 32.09 50.58 -2.82
CA ASP A 157 30.72 50.81 -3.34
C ASP A 157 30.59 50.14 -4.71
N GLU A 158 30.61 48.82 -4.75
CA GLU A 158 30.14 48.01 -5.87
C GLU A 158 28.65 47.71 -5.60
N GLY A 159 27.78 48.28 -6.42
CA GLY A 159 26.34 48.16 -6.26
C GLY A 159 25.92 46.72 -6.04
N GLU A 160 25.50 46.38 -4.82
CA GLU A 160 24.93 45.09 -4.48
C GLU A 160 23.71 44.82 -5.38
N GLU A 161 23.81 43.83 -6.23
CA GLU A 161 22.61 43.30 -6.87
C GLU A 161 21.62 42.92 -5.76
N PRO A 162 20.33 43.29 -5.85
CA PRO A 162 19.36 42.99 -4.81
C PRO A 162 19.30 41.47 -4.60
N GLN A 163 19.72 41.02 -3.44
CA GLN A 163 19.62 39.61 -3.08
C GLN A 163 18.14 39.20 -3.09
N PRO A 164 17.81 38.07 -3.68
CA PRO A 164 16.42 37.60 -3.73
C PRO A 164 15.89 37.39 -2.32
N ASP A 165 14.62 37.69 -2.10
CA ASP A 165 13.93 37.48 -0.83
C ASP A 165 14.13 36.02 -0.37
N PRO A 166 14.67 35.79 0.83
CA PRO A 166 14.89 34.44 1.38
C PRO A 166 13.64 33.56 1.36
N ALA A 167 12.46 34.15 1.52
CA ALA A 167 11.20 33.40 1.42
C ALA A 167 10.92 32.89 0.00
N VAL A 168 11.25 33.67 -1.02
CA VAL A 168 11.12 33.27 -2.42
C VAL A 168 12.12 32.15 -2.76
N VAL A 169 13.35 32.27 -2.27
CA VAL A 169 14.39 31.23 -2.46
C VAL A 169 13.96 29.92 -1.81
N LEU A 170 13.44 29.99 -0.58
CA LEU A 170 12.98 28.80 0.14
C LEU A 170 11.80 28.14 -0.57
N GLU A 171 10.85 28.91 -1.07
CA GLU A 171 9.71 28.37 -1.84
C GLU A 171 10.19 27.70 -3.13
N GLN A 172 11.11 28.32 -3.87
CA GLN A 172 11.67 27.70 -5.08
C GLN A 172 12.37 26.37 -4.75
N ARG A 173 13.14 26.30 -3.67
CA ARG A 173 13.76 25.05 -3.20
C ARG A 173 12.71 23.96 -2.93
N PHE A 174 11.57 24.32 -2.33
CA PHE A 174 10.48 23.36 -2.13
C PHE A 174 9.93 22.86 -3.46
N LEU A 175 9.67 23.75 -4.42
CA LEU A 175 9.11 23.38 -5.73
C LEU A 175 10.06 22.43 -6.48
N ASP A 176 11.36 22.70 -6.43
CA ASP A 176 12.37 21.83 -7.06
C ASP A 176 12.45 20.47 -6.36
N PHE A 177 12.47 20.44 -5.03
CA PHE A 177 12.40 19.22 -4.23
C PHE A 177 11.12 18.42 -4.56
N CYS A 178 9.97 19.08 -4.65
CA CYS A 178 8.70 18.44 -4.98
C CYS A 178 8.76 17.75 -6.35
N ARG A 179 9.28 18.43 -7.39
CA ARG A 179 9.45 17.85 -8.73
C ARG A 179 10.38 16.64 -8.71
N GLU A 180 11.55 16.78 -8.08
CA GLU A 180 12.57 15.72 -8.04
C GLU A 180 12.04 14.48 -7.31
N GLN A 181 11.41 14.65 -6.13
CA GLN A 181 10.90 13.54 -5.35
C GLN A 181 9.72 12.86 -6.03
N THR A 182 8.82 13.64 -6.63
CA THR A 182 7.69 13.10 -7.40
C THR A 182 8.18 12.29 -8.59
N ALA A 183 9.12 12.82 -9.37
CA ALA A 183 9.72 12.11 -10.50
C ALA A 183 10.44 10.83 -10.08
N LEU A 184 11.18 10.86 -8.95
CA LEU A 184 11.83 9.69 -8.37
C LEU A 184 10.81 8.60 -8.00
N GLN A 185 9.71 8.99 -7.36
CA GLN A 185 8.66 8.05 -6.98
C GLN A 185 7.93 7.47 -8.20
N LEU A 186 7.66 8.27 -9.23
CA LEU A 186 7.07 7.81 -10.49
C LEU A 186 7.96 6.78 -11.20
N ALA A 187 9.30 6.94 -11.13
CA ALA A 187 10.24 5.99 -11.73
C ALA A 187 10.16 4.58 -11.10
N TYR A 188 9.60 4.41 -9.90
CA TYR A 188 9.37 3.08 -9.33
C TYR A 188 8.37 2.27 -10.17
N CYS A 189 7.43 2.94 -10.86
CA CYS A 189 6.47 2.28 -11.73
C CYS A 189 7.19 1.45 -12.81
N ASP A 190 8.17 2.02 -13.47
CA ASP A 190 8.94 1.33 -14.49
C ASP A 190 9.96 0.37 -13.90
N ARG A 191 10.64 0.77 -12.82
CA ARG A 191 11.67 -0.04 -12.17
C ARG A 191 11.16 -1.40 -11.73
N TYR A 192 9.96 -1.47 -11.15
CA TYR A 192 9.36 -2.70 -10.63
C TYR A 192 8.20 -3.22 -11.47
N GLY A 193 7.79 -2.46 -12.50
CA GLY A 193 6.69 -2.81 -13.38
C GLY A 193 5.33 -2.75 -12.68
N PHE A 194 5.06 -1.72 -11.88
CA PHE A 194 3.74 -1.50 -11.31
C PHE A 194 2.69 -1.21 -12.38
N ASP A 195 1.44 -1.53 -12.09
CA ASP A 195 0.31 -1.39 -13.03
C ASP A 195 -0.36 -0.02 -12.95
N GLY A 196 0.08 0.84 -12.02
CA GLY A 196 -0.46 2.19 -11.83
C GLY A 196 -0.04 2.82 -10.51
N VAL A 197 -0.55 4.02 -10.27
CA VAL A 197 -0.23 4.83 -9.09
C VAL A 197 -1.48 5.42 -8.45
N ILE A 198 -1.46 5.57 -7.13
CA ILE A 198 -2.41 6.36 -6.36
C ILE A 198 -1.74 7.70 -6.05
N VAL A 199 -2.36 8.80 -6.44
CA VAL A 199 -1.96 10.15 -6.09
C VAL A 199 -2.70 10.53 -4.82
N ALA A 200 -2.00 10.63 -3.69
CA ALA A 200 -2.60 10.95 -2.41
C ALA A 200 -2.38 12.42 -2.02
N CYS A 201 -3.45 13.06 -1.54
CA CYS A 201 -3.42 14.39 -0.95
C CYS A 201 -4.63 14.60 -0.05
N THR A 202 -4.40 14.81 1.24
CA THR A 202 -5.48 15.16 2.18
C THR A 202 -6.06 16.53 1.86
N GLY A 203 -5.20 17.49 1.53
CA GLY A 203 -5.60 18.85 1.19
C GLY A 203 -6.17 19.63 2.38
N LYS A 204 -6.36 20.93 2.16
CA LYS A 204 -6.92 21.89 3.14
C LYS A 204 -7.92 22.79 2.44
N ASN A 205 -8.90 23.31 3.17
CA ASN A 205 -9.76 24.36 2.64
C ASN A 205 -8.93 25.63 2.46
N TYR A 206 -8.55 25.93 1.23
CA TYR A 206 -7.70 27.06 0.90
C TYR A 206 -8.48 28.35 0.59
N SER A 207 -9.81 28.30 0.42
CA SER A 207 -10.62 29.47 0.11
C SER A 207 -10.67 30.51 1.23
N GLY A 208 -10.28 30.16 2.45
CA GLY A 208 -10.19 31.08 3.58
C GLY A 208 -8.77 31.49 3.98
N MET A 209 -7.78 31.13 3.18
CA MET A 209 -6.37 31.52 3.41
C MET A 209 -6.15 32.97 2.96
N ALA A 210 -5.12 33.63 3.52
CA ALA A 210 -4.60 34.88 2.98
C ALA A 210 -4.05 34.69 1.55
N ASP A 211 -4.15 35.70 0.71
CA ASP A 211 -3.85 35.62 -0.73
C ASP A 211 -2.49 34.97 -1.01
N ASP A 212 -1.42 35.40 -0.33
CA ASP A 212 -0.07 34.84 -0.53
C ASP A 212 0.03 33.36 -0.10
N ALA A 213 -0.67 32.97 0.96
CA ALA A 213 -0.71 31.59 1.43
C ALA A 213 -1.53 30.70 0.49
N GLN A 214 -2.62 31.25 -0.06
CA GLN A 214 -3.44 30.58 -1.05
C GLN A 214 -2.67 30.34 -2.36
N ILE A 215 -1.97 31.36 -2.86
CA ILE A 215 -1.13 31.23 -4.06
C ILE A 215 -0.09 30.16 -3.86
N ARG A 216 0.67 30.18 -2.75
CA ARG A 216 1.66 29.15 -2.45
C ARG A 216 1.05 27.75 -2.42
N TYR A 217 -0.08 27.60 -1.74
CA TYR A 217 -0.77 26.30 -1.64
C TYR A 217 -1.15 25.77 -3.03
N ILE A 218 -1.72 26.59 -3.88
CA ILE A 218 -2.09 26.25 -5.26
C ILE A 218 -0.84 25.89 -6.06
N THR A 219 0.19 26.74 -6.09
CA THR A 219 1.42 26.53 -6.85
C THR A 219 2.14 25.24 -6.46
N ARG A 220 2.16 24.89 -5.18
CA ARG A 220 2.75 23.63 -4.70
C ARG A 220 2.00 22.41 -5.22
N GLN A 221 0.67 22.41 -5.14
CA GLN A 221 -0.13 21.30 -5.67
C GLN A 221 -0.04 21.21 -7.21
N GLU A 222 -0.05 22.32 -7.91
CA GLU A 222 0.15 22.37 -9.36
C GLU A 222 1.51 21.79 -9.75
N THR A 223 2.57 22.18 -9.06
CA THR A 223 3.93 21.64 -9.31
C THR A 223 3.99 20.11 -9.14
N PHE A 224 3.36 19.58 -8.10
CA PHE A 224 3.25 18.15 -7.88
C PHE A 224 2.47 17.48 -9.02
N LEU A 225 1.33 18.05 -9.39
CA LEU A 225 0.42 17.53 -10.40
C LEU A 225 1.02 17.58 -11.80
N ASP A 226 1.67 18.69 -12.17
CA ASP A 226 2.33 18.84 -13.48
C ASP A 226 3.36 17.74 -13.73
N THR A 227 4.11 17.35 -12.68
CA THR A 227 5.07 16.25 -12.77
C THR A 227 4.38 14.91 -13.03
N ILE A 228 3.22 14.68 -12.40
CA ILE A 228 2.42 13.46 -12.60
C ILE A 228 1.78 13.45 -13.98
N ASN A 229 1.19 14.56 -14.42
CA ASN A 229 0.57 14.69 -15.73
C ASN A 229 1.58 14.46 -16.85
N ALA A 230 2.77 15.06 -16.76
CA ALA A 230 3.83 14.86 -17.74
C ALA A 230 4.27 13.39 -17.83
N TRP A 231 4.34 12.68 -16.70
CA TRP A 231 4.61 11.25 -16.69
C TRP A 231 3.45 10.46 -17.32
N TYR A 232 2.20 10.79 -16.96
CA TYR A 232 1.02 10.06 -17.41
C TYR A 232 0.79 10.20 -18.93
N GLU A 233 1.21 11.29 -19.56
CA GLU A 233 1.16 11.45 -21.03
C GLU A 233 1.88 10.30 -21.77
N THR A 234 2.92 9.75 -21.19
CA THR A 234 3.70 8.63 -21.75
C THR A 234 3.36 7.27 -21.14
N HIS A 235 2.51 7.24 -20.12
CA HIS A 235 2.12 6.04 -19.35
C HIS A 235 0.59 5.90 -19.24
N ALA A 236 -0.15 6.30 -20.27
CA ALA A 236 -1.62 6.25 -20.29
C ALA A 236 -2.20 4.81 -20.24
N ASP A 237 -1.37 3.79 -20.38
CA ASP A 237 -1.70 2.39 -20.16
C ASP A 237 -1.73 1.99 -18.69
N ARG A 238 -1.21 2.85 -17.80
CA ARG A 238 -1.18 2.64 -16.35
C ARG A 238 -2.46 3.15 -15.71
N SER A 239 -2.91 2.47 -14.65
CA SER A 239 -4.04 2.94 -13.86
C SER A 239 -3.67 4.16 -13.02
N LEU A 240 -4.58 5.12 -12.94
CA LEU A 240 -4.43 6.34 -12.16
C LEU A 240 -5.56 6.46 -11.14
N PHE A 241 -5.22 6.73 -9.89
CA PHE A 241 -6.17 6.87 -8.79
C PHE A 241 -5.89 8.12 -7.99
N PHE A 242 -6.93 8.66 -7.36
CA PHE A 242 -6.76 9.71 -6.36
C PHE A 242 -7.15 9.18 -4.98
N CYS A 243 -6.39 9.53 -3.93
CA CYS A 243 -6.72 9.23 -2.54
C CYS A 243 -6.65 10.51 -1.70
N GLY A 244 -7.76 10.90 -1.05
CA GLY A 244 -7.78 12.08 -0.22
C GLY A 244 -9.12 12.76 -0.13
N LYS A 245 -9.09 14.11 0.03
CA LYS A 245 -10.28 14.94 0.10
C LYS A 245 -10.48 15.68 -1.24
N PRO A 246 -11.22 15.09 -2.19
CA PRO A 246 -11.36 15.67 -3.53
C PRO A 246 -11.99 17.07 -3.53
N GLN A 247 -12.77 17.44 -2.49
CA GLN A 247 -13.31 18.79 -2.33
C GLN A 247 -12.22 19.87 -2.16
N TYR A 248 -11.04 19.50 -1.64
CA TYR A 248 -9.92 20.40 -1.39
C TYR A 248 -8.80 20.29 -2.44
N TRP A 249 -8.94 19.37 -3.40
CA TRP A 249 -8.00 19.24 -4.50
C TRP A 249 -8.11 20.43 -5.45
N VAL A 250 -6.99 21.02 -5.86
CA VAL A 250 -6.98 22.26 -6.66
C VAL A 250 -7.50 22.01 -8.07
N ASP A 251 -6.96 21.00 -8.77
CA ASP A 251 -7.38 20.65 -10.13
C ASP A 251 -8.42 19.52 -10.13
N LYS A 252 -9.70 19.90 -10.21
CA LYS A 252 -10.78 18.91 -10.32
C LYS A 252 -10.74 18.14 -11.65
N GLY A 253 -10.14 18.70 -12.71
CA GLY A 253 -10.01 18.07 -14.02
C GLY A 253 -9.16 16.79 -13.95
N PHE A 254 -8.15 16.77 -13.10
CA PHE A 254 -7.35 15.57 -12.83
C PHE A 254 -8.20 14.39 -12.31
N LEU A 255 -9.18 14.66 -11.45
CA LEU A 255 -10.04 13.63 -10.88
C LEU A 255 -10.87 12.89 -11.95
N ALA A 256 -11.16 13.54 -13.07
CA ALA A 256 -11.88 12.92 -14.17
C ALA A 256 -11.02 11.86 -14.91
N GLN A 257 -9.69 11.95 -14.83
CA GLN A 257 -8.76 11.00 -15.43
C GLN A 257 -8.55 9.77 -14.55
N CYS A 258 -8.87 9.87 -13.25
CA CYS A 258 -8.68 8.76 -12.31
C CYS A 258 -9.72 7.66 -12.52
N ASP A 259 -9.30 6.39 -12.48
CA ASP A 259 -10.20 5.22 -12.51
C ASP A 259 -11.14 5.22 -11.29
N TYR A 260 -10.59 5.52 -10.10
CA TYR A 260 -11.33 5.63 -8.84
C TYR A 260 -10.82 6.77 -7.98
N ILE A 261 -11.72 7.31 -7.14
CA ILE A 261 -11.44 8.31 -6.11
C ILE A 261 -11.60 7.63 -4.76
N ILE A 262 -10.48 7.45 -4.05
CA ILE A 262 -10.41 6.79 -2.75
C ILE A 262 -10.63 7.85 -1.67
N LEU A 263 -11.62 7.61 -0.82
CA LEU A 263 -11.99 8.50 0.28
C LEU A 263 -11.47 7.90 1.60
N PRO A 264 -10.42 8.47 2.23
CA PRO A 264 -9.89 7.98 3.50
C PRO A 264 -10.92 8.10 4.62
N ALA A 265 -11.19 6.97 5.30
CA ALA A 265 -12.07 6.88 6.45
C ALA A 265 -11.52 5.89 7.50
N ILE A 266 -10.18 5.82 7.63
CA ILE A 266 -9.50 4.89 8.56
C ILE A 266 -9.89 5.18 10.00
N ASP A 267 -10.05 6.45 10.36
CA ASP A 267 -10.41 6.90 11.71
C ASP A 267 -11.92 6.86 11.98
N ALA A 268 -12.74 6.48 10.98
CA ALA A 268 -14.18 6.39 11.16
C ALA A 268 -14.54 5.28 12.15
N GLN A 269 -15.45 5.59 13.05
CA GLN A 269 -15.95 4.65 14.07
C GLN A 269 -17.40 4.22 13.84
N SER A 270 -18.02 4.70 12.77
CA SER A 270 -19.41 4.38 12.43
C SER A 270 -19.71 4.49 10.95
N VAL A 271 -20.77 3.81 10.53
CA VAL A 271 -21.34 3.90 9.18
C VAL A 271 -21.79 5.33 8.84
N SER A 272 -22.23 6.10 9.84
CA SER A 272 -22.63 7.49 9.66
C SER A 272 -21.46 8.38 9.29
N GLU A 273 -20.27 8.11 9.84
CA GLU A 273 -19.04 8.83 9.49
C GLU A 273 -18.59 8.49 8.06
N LEU A 274 -18.73 7.24 7.60
CA LEU A 274 -18.51 6.91 6.19
C LEU A 274 -19.41 7.72 5.26
N SER A 275 -20.69 7.87 5.66
CA SER A 275 -21.66 8.65 4.89
C SER A 275 -21.30 10.15 4.90
N LEU A 276 -20.78 10.67 6.00
CA LEU A 276 -20.31 12.06 6.09
C LEU A 276 -19.10 12.31 5.16
N VAL A 277 -18.13 11.40 5.16
CA VAL A 277 -16.96 11.49 4.24
C VAL A 277 -17.43 11.51 2.78
N LEU A 278 -18.38 10.64 2.40
CA LEU A 278 -18.94 10.64 1.06
C LEU A 278 -19.65 11.95 0.72
N VAL A 279 -20.52 12.44 1.61
CA VAL A 279 -21.27 13.68 1.38
C VAL A 279 -20.34 14.90 1.23
N GLN A 280 -19.26 14.95 1.98
CA GLN A 280 -18.25 16.01 1.86
C GLN A 280 -17.53 16.00 0.50
N ALA A 281 -17.41 14.85 -0.15
CA ALA A 281 -16.81 14.69 -1.46
C ALA A 281 -17.76 15.07 -2.61
N LEU A 282 -19.09 15.16 -2.36
CA LEU A 282 -20.10 15.51 -3.36
C LEU A 282 -20.15 17.02 -3.61
N VAL A 283 -19.08 17.53 -4.23
CA VAL A 283 -18.99 18.94 -4.63
C VAL A 283 -18.93 19.06 -6.16
N ALA A 284 -19.19 20.26 -6.67
CA ALA A 284 -19.12 20.53 -8.12
C ALA A 284 -17.76 20.07 -8.69
N GLU A 285 -17.79 19.58 -9.93
CA GLU A 285 -16.64 19.15 -10.73
C GLU A 285 -15.93 17.87 -10.22
N VAL A 286 -16.32 17.30 -9.07
CA VAL A 286 -15.83 16.00 -8.61
C VAL A 286 -16.70 14.88 -9.22
N PRO A 287 -16.12 13.91 -9.94
CA PRO A 287 -16.85 12.74 -10.43
C PRO A 287 -17.50 11.96 -9.28
N THR A 288 -18.82 11.72 -9.36
CA THR A 288 -19.61 11.09 -8.30
C THR A 288 -19.88 9.60 -8.54
N ASP A 289 -19.33 9.03 -9.60
CA ASP A 289 -19.62 7.68 -10.11
C ASP A 289 -18.56 6.62 -9.70
N ARG A 290 -17.48 7.02 -9.01
CA ARG A 290 -16.29 6.19 -8.83
C ARG A 290 -15.64 6.27 -7.44
N PHE A 291 -16.42 6.49 -6.39
CA PHE A 291 -15.88 6.55 -5.02
C PHE A 291 -15.61 5.17 -4.42
N VAL A 292 -14.42 5.03 -3.84
CA VAL A 292 -14.00 3.86 -3.05
C VAL A 292 -13.74 4.35 -1.63
N ILE A 293 -14.34 3.70 -0.62
CA ILE A 293 -14.12 4.08 0.79
C ILE A 293 -12.93 3.30 1.36
N GLN A 294 -12.03 4.00 2.07
CA GLN A 294 -10.88 3.37 2.71
C GLN A 294 -11.16 3.16 4.21
N VAL A 295 -11.04 1.91 4.64
CA VAL A 295 -11.04 1.51 6.05
C VAL A 295 -9.88 0.57 6.33
N SER A 296 -9.55 0.33 7.60
CA SER A 296 -8.46 -0.57 7.98
C SER A 296 -8.97 -1.91 8.52
N THR A 297 -8.09 -2.91 8.47
CA THR A 297 -8.21 -4.13 9.29
C THR A 297 -7.80 -3.81 10.72
N VAL A 298 -8.09 -4.74 11.63
CA VAL A 298 -7.70 -4.60 13.05
C VAL A 298 -6.24 -4.95 13.21
N SER A 299 -5.50 -4.16 13.98
CA SER A 299 -4.13 -4.47 14.36
C SER A 299 -4.03 -5.82 15.07
N VAL A 300 -3.02 -6.62 14.69
CA VAL A 300 -2.70 -7.89 15.37
C VAL A 300 -1.57 -7.73 16.38
N THR A 301 -0.87 -6.62 16.34
CA THR A 301 0.31 -6.34 17.18
C THR A 301 0.00 -5.43 18.35
N ASP A 302 -0.98 -4.54 18.21
CA ASP A 302 -1.41 -3.62 19.26
C ASP A 302 -2.89 -3.83 19.60
N PRO A 303 -3.21 -4.51 20.71
CA PRO A 303 -4.58 -4.73 21.14
C PRO A 303 -5.28 -3.46 21.66
N THR A 304 -4.56 -2.37 21.85
CA THR A 304 -5.12 -1.06 22.29
C THR A 304 -5.51 -0.17 21.11
N ASP A 305 -5.08 -0.56 19.90
CA ASP A 305 -5.46 0.13 18.67
C ASP A 305 -6.94 -0.17 18.34
N GLU A 306 -7.75 0.86 18.34
CA GLU A 306 -9.19 0.79 18.01
C GLU A 306 -9.45 0.83 16.51
N THR A 307 -8.43 1.07 15.69
CA THR A 307 -8.52 1.11 14.22
C THR A 307 -9.05 -0.22 13.68
N GLY A 308 -9.94 -0.14 12.71
CA GLY A 308 -10.57 -1.33 12.14
C GLY A 308 -11.78 -1.86 12.91
N TYR A 309 -12.20 -1.17 13.99
CA TYR A 309 -13.46 -1.43 14.68
C TYR A 309 -14.41 -0.25 14.55
N PHE A 310 -15.70 -0.56 14.39
CA PHE A 310 -16.79 0.42 14.57
C PHE A 310 -17.46 0.24 15.93
N LEU A 311 -18.12 1.29 16.36
CA LEU A 311 -18.91 1.27 17.57
C LEU A 311 -20.07 0.27 17.43
N GLY A 312 -20.29 -0.52 18.46
CA GLY A 312 -21.34 -1.53 18.49
C GLY A 312 -20.83 -2.97 18.36
N MET A 313 -21.78 -3.85 18.23
CA MET A 313 -21.56 -5.29 18.12
C MET A 313 -21.95 -5.82 16.76
N ASP A 314 -21.31 -6.90 16.33
CA ASP A 314 -21.69 -7.65 15.15
C ASP A 314 -23.07 -8.35 15.36
N GLU A 315 -23.62 -8.90 14.31
CA GLU A 315 -24.92 -9.61 14.30
C GLU A 315 -24.99 -10.77 15.32
N ASP A 316 -23.84 -11.33 15.69
CA ASP A 316 -23.74 -12.37 16.72
C ASP A 316 -23.98 -11.84 18.15
N GLY A 317 -24.02 -10.51 18.35
CA GLY A 317 -24.20 -9.83 19.62
C GLY A 317 -23.05 -10.07 20.63
N LYS A 318 -21.90 -10.61 20.18
CA LYS A 318 -20.77 -10.97 21.01
C LYS A 318 -19.45 -10.35 20.54
N SER A 319 -19.27 -10.28 19.24
CA SER A 319 -18.07 -9.75 18.60
C SER A 319 -18.21 -8.24 18.36
N ARG A 320 -17.11 -7.50 18.47
CA ARG A 320 -17.09 -6.09 18.04
C ARG A 320 -17.29 -5.99 16.54
N LEU A 321 -18.03 -4.98 16.10
CA LEU A 321 -18.29 -4.72 14.68
C LEU A 321 -16.98 -4.35 13.97
N ARG A 322 -16.60 -5.12 12.95
CA ARG A 322 -15.42 -4.86 12.11
C ARG A 322 -15.71 -3.78 11.08
N ALA A 323 -14.82 -2.78 10.96
CA ALA A 323 -14.95 -1.70 9.99
C ALA A 323 -15.05 -2.23 8.54
N VAL A 324 -14.24 -3.22 8.18
CA VAL A 324 -14.24 -3.86 6.84
C VAL A 324 -15.61 -4.47 6.51
N LYS A 325 -16.23 -5.19 7.45
CA LYS A 325 -17.58 -5.77 7.26
C LYS A 325 -18.66 -4.70 7.15
N ALA A 326 -18.66 -3.74 8.08
CA ALA A 326 -19.64 -2.66 8.09
C ALA A 326 -19.54 -1.76 6.84
N ALA A 327 -18.33 -1.45 6.39
CA ALA A 327 -18.09 -0.70 5.17
C ALA A 327 -18.57 -1.48 3.92
N ALA A 328 -18.33 -2.79 3.86
CA ALA A 328 -18.84 -3.62 2.78
C ALA A 328 -20.39 -3.59 2.70
N GLN A 329 -21.07 -3.72 3.83
CA GLN A 329 -22.52 -3.57 3.91
C GLN A 329 -22.99 -2.17 3.50
N TRP A 330 -22.27 -1.12 3.95
CA TRP A 330 -22.57 0.26 3.61
C TRP A 330 -22.45 0.53 2.11
N THR A 331 -21.52 -0.12 1.38
CA THR A 331 -21.39 0.07 -0.08
C THR A 331 -22.64 -0.31 -0.86
N LEU A 332 -23.49 -1.19 -0.31
CA LEU A 332 -24.73 -1.64 -0.93
C LEU A 332 -25.91 -0.70 -0.66
N ALA A 333 -25.82 0.18 0.33
CA ALA A 333 -26.87 1.12 0.65
C ALA A 333 -26.95 2.23 -0.42
N ALA A 334 -28.16 2.68 -0.74
CA ALA A 334 -28.37 3.79 -1.68
C ALA A 334 -27.75 5.09 -1.17
N SER A 335 -27.17 5.89 -2.07
CA SER A 335 -26.60 7.21 -1.80
C SER A 335 -26.56 8.05 -3.07
N ASP A 336 -26.34 9.37 -2.93
CA ASP A 336 -26.25 10.30 -4.06
C ASP A 336 -24.96 10.11 -4.87
N GLY A 337 -23.90 9.55 -4.26
CA GLY A 337 -22.65 9.17 -4.94
C GLY A 337 -22.53 7.67 -5.10
N SER A 338 -21.94 7.22 -6.20
CA SER A 338 -21.67 5.80 -6.43
C SER A 338 -20.57 5.30 -5.50
N LYS A 339 -20.84 4.26 -4.76
CA LYS A 339 -19.88 3.52 -3.93
C LYS A 339 -19.30 2.40 -4.77
N ALA A 340 -18.21 2.66 -5.48
CA ALA A 340 -17.63 1.74 -6.43
C ALA A 340 -16.95 0.52 -5.76
N GLY A 341 -16.50 0.66 -4.51
CA GLY A 341 -15.85 -0.44 -3.82
C GLY A 341 -15.25 -0.07 -2.46
N LEU A 342 -14.29 -0.88 -2.04
CA LEU A 342 -13.66 -0.81 -0.73
C LEU A 342 -12.14 -0.86 -0.87
N PHE A 343 -11.45 0.04 -0.17
CA PHE A 343 -10.01 -0.01 0.04
C PHE A 343 -9.75 -0.50 1.47
N ILE A 344 -8.98 -1.57 1.61
CA ILE A 344 -8.69 -2.22 2.89
C ILE A 344 -7.21 -1.98 3.20
N ALA A 345 -6.95 -1.06 4.13
CA ALA A 345 -5.62 -0.81 4.64
C ALA A 345 -5.18 -1.94 5.58
N ASP A 346 -3.85 -2.15 5.66
CA ASP A 346 -3.20 -3.15 6.51
C ASP A 346 -3.77 -4.57 6.34
N ALA A 347 -4.09 -4.95 5.10
CA ALA A 347 -4.75 -6.21 4.79
C ALA A 347 -4.01 -7.44 5.31
N GLN A 348 -2.67 -7.39 5.47
CA GLN A 348 -1.85 -8.46 6.03
C GLN A 348 -2.29 -8.87 7.44
N ASN A 349 -2.89 -7.97 8.23
CA ASN A 349 -3.38 -8.28 9.58
C ASN A 349 -4.49 -9.35 9.57
N ASP A 350 -5.32 -9.39 8.51
CA ASP A 350 -6.39 -10.37 8.39
C ASP A 350 -5.93 -11.77 7.98
N TYR A 351 -4.64 -11.93 7.65
CA TYR A 351 -4.06 -13.24 7.33
C TYR A 351 -4.19 -14.20 8.52
N PHE A 352 -3.90 -13.76 9.74
CA PHE A 352 -3.82 -14.58 10.95
C PHE A 352 -5.17 -14.90 11.59
N ASN A 353 -6.24 -15.01 10.81
CA ASN A 353 -7.54 -15.36 11.33
C ASN A 353 -7.64 -16.87 11.62
N ILE A 354 -8.12 -17.23 12.84
CA ILE A 354 -8.16 -18.61 13.32
C ILE A 354 -8.99 -19.54 12.42
N SER A 355 -10.09 -19.02 11.84
CA SER A 355 -11.02 -19.86 11.09
C SER A 355 -10.67 -20.00 9.61
N MET A 356 -10.12 -18.97 9.01
CA MET A 356 -9.79 -18.91 7.59
C MET A 356 -8.86 -17.71 7.34
N VAL A 357 -7.80 -17.89 6.58
CA VAL A 357 -6.92 -16.79 6.17
C VAL A 357 -7.72 -15.73 5.42
N TYR A 358 -7.49 -14.46 5.72
CA TYR A 358 -8.20 -13.32 5.14
C TYR A 358 -9.73 -13.41 5.28
N ARG A 359 -10.22 -13.87 6.43
CA ARG A 359 -11.66 -14.09 6.65
C ARG A 359 -12.48 -12.83 6.45
N ASN A 360 -12.07 -11.71 7.05
CA ASN A 360 -12.84 -10.46 7.00
C ASN A 360 -12.86 -9.87 5.58
N ILE A 361 -11.73 -9.96 4.87
CA ILE A 361 -11.62 -9.53 3.46
C ILE A 361 -12.52 -10.39 2.58
N ARG A 362 -12.49 -11.74 2.75
CA ARG A 362 -13.34 -12.66 2.00
C ARG A 362 -14.83 -12.44 2.27
N GLU A 363 -15.19 -12.18 3.53
CA GLU A 363 -16.55 -11.83 3.93
C GLU A 363 -17.02 -10.54 3.26
N ALA A 364 -16.19 -9.48 3.28
CA ALA A 364 -16.47 -8.22 2.62
C ALA A 364 -16.69 -8.38 1.11
N ILE A 365 -15.81 -9.12 0.43
CA ILE A 365 -15.96 -9.45 -1.00
C ILE A 365 -17.29 -10.15 -1.25
N SER A 366 -17.64 -11.14 -0.43
CA SER A 366 -18.89 -11.92 -0.58
C SER A 366 -20.13 -11.07 -0.32
N ILE A 367 -20.06 -10.09 0.58
CA ILE A 367 -21.14 -9.13 0.84
C ILE A 367 -21.35 -8.23 -0.38
N MET A 368 -20.28 -7.63 -0.87
CA MET A 368 -20.33 -6.67 -1.98
C MET A 368 -20.65 -7.32 -3.33
N ASN A 369 -20.13 -8.52 -3.56
CA ASN A 369 -20.21 -9.25 -4.83
C ASN A 369 -20.72 -10.68 -4.59
N PRO A 370 -21.98 -10.87 -4.21
CA PRO A 370 -22.51 -12.19 -3.95
C PRO A 370 -22.50 -13.07 -5.20
N ALA A 371 -22.08 -14.34 -5.03
CA ALA A 371 -22.12 -15.31 -6.11
C ALA A 371 -23.56 -15.42 -6.67
N PRO A 372 -23.73 -15.60 -8.00
CA PRO A 372 -25.04 -15.82 -8.59
C PRO A 372 -25.71 -17.01 -7.89
N LYS A 373 -26.93 -16.81 -7.38
CA LYS A 373 -27.73 -17.92 -6.86
C LYS A 373 -28.03 -18.83 -8.04
N ASN A 374 -27.49 -20.05 -8.04
CA ASN A 374 -27.94 -21.08 -8.98
C ASN A 374 -29.46 -21.21 -8.85
N ARG A 375 -30.17 -20.81 -9.87
CA ARG A 375 -31.64 -21.00 -9.99
C ARG A 375 -31.93 -22.40 -10.42
#